data_4d8c9fc971c9a6aab63e85cebb3f7a3c
#
_entry.id   4d8c9fc971c9a6aab63e85cebb3f7a3c
#
_cell.length_a   1.000
_cell.length_b   1.000
_cell.length_c   1.000
_cell.angle_alpha   90.00
_cell.angle_beta   90.00
_cell.angle_gamma   90.00
#
_symmetry.space_group_name_H-M   'P 1'
#
loop_
_entity.id
_entity.type
_entity.pdbx_description
1 polymer ?
#
loop_
_entity_poly.entity_id
_entity_poly.type
_entity_poly.pdbx_seq_one_letter_code
_entity_poly.pdbx_strand_id
1 'polypeptide(L)'
;MNDNDNRVNPNADAQKPAEQKPTLENPVKTNPTEDQQEGAKPQTAKPPAAKVEDKPFETFIRDDFLPNIKQALTERGMPPSTLELIQGDRPVVGDPCWMVCGEIPLGRRFWLCFASDSIASKKTISLAETGTEPSLLEPFLIDEKKMTLILLRSRLLQ
;
A
#
# COMPACT_ATOMS: atom_id res chain seq x y z
N MET A 1 -58.04 -3.07 -24.68
CA MET A 1 -58.37 -1.65 -24.94
C MET A 1 -57.16 -0.88 -24.51
N ASN A 2 -56.49 -0.65 -25.49
CA ASN A 2 -55.97 0.58 -26.13
C ASN A 2 -54.70 1.08 -25.41
N ASP A 3 -53.62 0.92 -26.03
CA ASP A 3 -53.05 1.59 -27.18
C ASP A 3 -52.29 2.86 -26.81
N ASN A 4 -51.03 2.80 -27.23
CA ASN A 4 -50.35 3.78 -28.07
C ASN A 4 -49.69 4.91 -27.32
N ASP A 5 -48.54 5.39 -27.62
CA ASP A 5 -47.75 5.50 -28.86
C ASP A 5 -46.36 6.02 -28.46
N ASN A 6 -45.34 5.38 -28.88
CA ASN A 6 -44.37 5.75 -29.93
C ASN A 6 -44.18 7.25 -30.17
N ARG A 7 -42.98 7.74 -29.87
CA ARG A 7 -42.29 8.70 -30.75
C ARG A 7 -40.77 8.66 -30.62
N VAL A 8 -40.23 7.98 -31.58
CA VAL A 8 -38.92 8.19 -32.19
C VAL A 8 -38.88 9.59 -32.78
N ASN A 9 -37.79 10.29 -32.62
CA ASN A 9 -37.24 11.02 -33.73
C ASN A 9 -35.78 11.38 -33.58
N PRO A 10 -35.04 11.19 -34.67
CA PRO A 10 -33.60 11.46 -34.79
C PRO A 10 -33.34 12.82 -35.47
N ASN A 11 -32.17 13.34 -35.20
CA ASN A 11 -31.41 14.11 -36.21
C ASN A 11 -29.96 14.20 -35.79
N ALA A 12 -29.22 13.52 -36.43
CA ALA A 12 -28.14 13.56 -37.33
C ALA A 12 -27.90 14.95 -37.96
N ASP A 13 -26.66 15.37 -37.93
CA ASP A 13 -25.80 15.79 -39.03
C ASP A 13 -24.69 16.66 -38.50
N ALA A 14 -23.48 16.19 -38.53
CA ALA A 14 -22.46 16.32 -39.53
C ALA A 14 -21.92 17.75 -39.69
N GLN A 15 -20.64 17.96 -39.37
CA GLN A 15 -19.61 18.29 -40.36
C GLN A 15 -18.30 18.71 -39.67
N LYS A 16 -17.27 17.94 -39.92
CA LYS A 16 -15.88 18.31 -40.02
C LYS A 16 -15.70 19.00 -41.41
N PRO A 17 -14.73 19.89 -41.71
CA PRO A 17 -13.31 19.51 -41.71
C PRO A 17 -12.25 20.64 -41.55
N ALA A 18 -11.02 20.17 -41.45
CA ALA A 18 -9.78 20.55 -42.11
C ALA A 18 -9.06 21.85 -41.66
N GLU A 19 -7.86 21.64 -41.21
CA GLU A 19 -6.56 21.67 -41.91
C GLU A 19 -5.90 23.04 -41.91
N GLN A 20 -4.70 23.16 -41.33
CA GLN A 20 -3.45 23.45 -42.03
C GLN A 20 -2.30 23.73 -41.05
N LYS A 21 -1.29 22.89 -41.12
CA LYS A 21 0.13 23.23 -40.93
C LYS A 21 0.59 24.03 -42.18
N PRO A 22 1.67 24.81 -42.15
CA PRO A 22 3.05 24.37 -41.98
C PRO A 22 4.06 25.41 -41.43
N THR A 23 5.17 24.96 -40.89
CA THR A 23 6.52 24.90 -41.47
C THR A 23 7.52 26.00 -41.10
N LEU A 24 8.69 25.53 -40.59
CA LEU A 24 10.09 25.94 -40.75
C LEU A 24 10.52 27.28 -40.12
N GLU A 25 11.63 27.41 -39.44
CA GLU A 25 13.02 27.09 -39.83
C GLU A 25 13.96 27.25 -38.62
N ASN A 26 14.89 26.33 -38.50
CA ASN A 26 16.18 26.51 -37.84
C ASN A 26 17.15 27.18 -38.83
N PRO A 27 18.19 27.91 -38.40
CA PRO A 27 19.50 27.28 -38.24
C PRO A 27 20.50 27.95 -37.26
N VAL A 28 21.26 27.16 -36.50
CA VAL A 28 22.66 26.77 -36.74
C VAL A 28 23.79 27.73 -36.30
N LYS A 29 24.72 27.16 -35.53
CA LYS A 29 26.16 27.43 -35.29
C LYS A 29 26.50 28.44 -34.19
N THR A 30 27.47 28.22 -33.34
CA THR A 30 28.79 27.52 -33.42
C THR A 30 29.36 27.39 -32.02
N ASN A 31 29.97 26.23 -31.71
CA ASN A 31 31.09 26.07 -30.77
C ASN A 31 32.37 26.66 -31.37
N PRO A 32 33.53 26.88 -30.73
CA PRO A 32 34.13 25.95 -29.76
C PRO A 32 34.99 26.64 -28.67
N THR A 33 35.56 25.82 -27.80
CA THR A 33 36.95 25.73 -27.34
C THR A 33 37.13 25.68 -25.81
N GLU A 34 37.50 24.47 -25.37
CA GLU A 34 38.52 24.00 -24.47
C GLU A 34 39.06 24.94 -23.38
N ASP A 35 39.09 24.52 -22.15
CA ASP A 35 40.26 23.97 -21.50
C ASP A 35 39.98 23.42 -20.08
N GLN A 36 40.30 22.18 -19.87
CA GLN A 36 41.01 21.46 -18.82
C GLN A 36 40.76 21.67 -17.32
N GLN A 37 40.47 20.53 -16.74
CA GLN A 37 41.08 19.88 -15.56
C GLN A 37 40.46 20.24 -14.22
N GLU A 38 40.10 19.36 -13.39
CA GLU A 38 40.54 18.12 -12.79
C GLU A 38 39.66 17.77 -11.59
N GLY A 39 39.25 16.53 -11.49
CA GLY A 39 39.16 15.92 -10.17
C GLY A 39 37.91 16.19 -9.30
N ALA A 40 36.74 15.69 -9.68
CA ALA A 40 35.77 15.30 -8.67
C ALA A 40 35.06 14.02 -9.12
N LYS A 41 35.29 12.94 -8.35
CA LYS A 41 34.57 11.67 -8.41
C LYS A 41 33.08 11.89 -8.68
N PRO A 42 32.45 11.12 -9.56
CA PRO A 42 31.01 11.06 -9.58
C PRO A 42 30.55 10.37 -8.29
N GLN A 43 30.03 11.14 -7.37
CA GLN A 43 29.11 10.63 -6.39
C GLN A 43 27.89 10.15 -7.20
N THR A 44 27.82 8.84 -7.38
CA THR A 44 26.59 8.20 -7.78
C THR A 44 25.52 8.64 -6.80
N ALA A 45 24.71 9.60 -7.20
CA ALA A 45 23.46 9.92 -6.53
C ALA A 45 22.63 8.63 -6.57
N LYS A 46 22.66 7.93 -5.43
CA LYS A 46 21.73 6.82 -5.15
C LYS A 46 20.34 7.36 -5.45
N PRO A 47 19.52 6.72 -6.32
CA PRO A 47 18.15 7.13 -6.53
C PRO A 47 17.49 7.27 -5.16
N PRO A 48 16.60 8.25 -4.95
CA PRO A 48 15.90 8.35 -3.67
C PRO A 48 15.25 6.99 -3.43
N ALA A 49 15.66 6.34 -2.35
CA ALA A 49 15.17 5.01 -1.99
C ALA A 49 13.65 5.09 -1.96
N ALA A 50 12.97 4.36 -2.83
CA ALA A 50 11.54 4.21 -2.80
C ALA A 50 11.17 3.91 -1.34
N LYS A 51 10.21 4.64 -0.79
CA LYS A 51 9.81 4.44 0.60
C LYS A 51 9.32 3.02 0.73
N VAL A 52 9.67 2.38 1.83
CA VAL A 52 9.30 0.98 2.10
C VAL A 52 7.78 0.79 1.97
N GLU A 53 7.03 1.82 2.33
CA GLU A 53 5.57 1.87 2.26
C GLU A 53 4.99 1.94 0.85
N ASP A 54 5.79 2.25 -0.16
CA ASP A 54 5.36 2.31 -1.57
C ASP A 54 5.39 0.93 -2.27
N LYS A 55 5.85 -0.11 -1.57
CA LYS A 55 5.87 -1.49 -2.07
C LYS A 55 4.45 -2.07 -2.18
N PRO A 56 4.23 -3.07 -3.06
CA PRO A 56 3.00 -3.85 -3.05
C PRO A 56 2.70 -4.38 -1.63
N PHE A 57 1.42 -4.44 -1.27
CA PHE A 57 0.97 -4.76 0.08
C PHE A 57 1.59 -6.05 0.64
N GLU A 58 1.50 -7.16 -0.10
CA GLU A 58 2.05 -8.43 0.36
C GLU A 58 3.57 -8.38 0.54
N THR A 59 4.29 -7.74 -0.40
CA THR A 59 5.73 -7.55 -0.33
C THR A 59 6.11 -6.73 0.90
N PHE A 60 5.42 -5.61 1.14
CA PHE A 60 5.62 -4.79 2.33
C PHE A 60 5.40 -5.59 3.61
N ILE A 61 4.30 -6.35 3.69
CA ILE A 61 4.00 -7.12 4.90
C ILE A 61 5.03 -8.23 5.12
N ARG A 62 5.32 -9.04 4.09
CA ARG A 62 6.20 -10.22 4.22
C ARG A 62 7.67 -9.86 4.41
N ASP A 63 8.16 -8.88 3.66
CA ASP A 63 9.60 -8.59 3.61
C ASP A 63 10.04 -7.52 4.61
N ASP A 64 9.13 -6.63 4.99
CA ASP A 64 9.48 -5.51 5.88
C ASP A 64 8.74 -5.58 7.22
N PHE A 65 7.42 -5.74 7.23
CA PHE A 65 6.63 -5.65 8.46
C PHE A 65 6.82 -6.87 9.37
N LEU A 66 6.61 -8.09 8.86
CA LEU A 66 6.75 -9.32 9.66
C LEU A 66 8.16 -9.48 10.27
N PRO A 67 9.27 -9.30 9.52
CA PRO A 67 10.61 -9.37 10.10
C PRO A 67 10.85 -8.33 11.19
N ASN A 68 10.36 -7.10 11.00
CA ASN A 68 10.45 -6.03 12.00
C ASN A 68 9.68 -6.34 13.28
N ILE A 69 8.47 -6.91 13.18
CA ILE A 69 7.68 -7.32 14.34
C ILE A 69 8.35 -8.49 15.05
N LYS A 70 8.81 -9.50 14.30
CA LYS A 70 9.53 -10.65 14.86
C LYS A 70 10.75 -10.22 15.66
N GLN A 71 11.56 -9.35 15.08
CA GLN A 71 12.74 -8.80 15.74
C GLN A 71 12.37 -8.06 17.04
N ALA A 72 11.41 -7.15 16.95
CA ALA A 72 11.01 -6.33 18.10
C ALA A 72 10.36 -7.14 19.24
N LEU A 73 9.60 -8.18 18.92
CA LEU A 73 9.07 -9.11 19.92
C LEU A 73 10.20 -9.93 20.56
N THR A 74 11.16 -10.40 19.77
CA THR A 74 12.32 -11.13 20.27
C THR A 74 13.18 -10.28 21.20
N GLU A 75 13.44 -9.03 20.84
CA GLU A 75 14.16 -8.05 21.67
C GLU A 75 13.47 -7.78 23.04
N ARG A 76 12.15 -7.93 23.08
CA ARG A 76 11.34 -7.83 24.31
C ARG A 76 11.25 -9.13 25.12
N GLY A 77 11.94 -10.19 24.68
CA GLY A 77 11.88 -11.51 25.30
C GLY A 77 10.59 -12.29 25.03
N MET A 78 9.86 -11.88 23.97
CA MET A 78 8.61 -12.51 23.55
C MET A 78 8.71 -12.99 22.09
N PRO A 79 9.63 -13.92 21.77
CA PRO A 79 9.76 -14.41 20.40
C PRO A 79 8.45 -15.08 19.96
N PRO A 80 7.87 -14.66 18.81
CA PRO A 80 6.63 -15.26 18.35
C PRO A 80 6.86 -16.70 17.88
N SER A 81 5.97 -17.61 18.26
CA SER A 81 5.95 -19.00 17.76
C SER A 81 5.43 -19.06 16.34
N THR A 82 4.45 -18.22 16.02
CA THR A 82 3.88 -18.06 14.69
C THR A 82 3.75 -16.58 14.37
N LEU A 83 4.08 -16.21 13.12
CA LEU A 83 3.85 -14.85 12.62
C LEU A 83 3.74 -14.91 11.09
N GLU A 84 2.55 -14.70 10.57
CA GLU A 84 2.26 -14.89 9.15
C GLU A 84 1.21 -13.93 8.61
N LEU A 85 1.24 -13.72 7.29
CA LEU A 85 0.19 -13.03 6.54
C LEU A 85 -0.69 -14.08 5.88
N ILE A 86 -1.97 -14.07 6.20
CA ILE A 86 -2.99 -14.96 5.64
C ILE A 86 -4.18 -14.16 5.11
N GLN A 87 -4.96 -14.81 4.26
CA GLN A 87 -6.26 -14.34 3.83
C GLN A 87 -7.33 -15.29 4.35
N GLY A 88 -8.36 -14.77 4.97
CA GLY A 88 -9.42 -15.58 5.57
C GLY A 88 -10.48 -14.73 6.24
N ASP A 89 -11.35 -15.37 6.98
CA ASP A 89 -12.44 -14.70 7.68
C ASP A 89 -11.93 -13.95 8.90
N ARG A 90 -12.34 -12.68 9.01
CA ARG A 90 -12.01 -11.83 10.14
C ARG A 90 -12.56 -12.42 11.42
N PRO A 91 -11.76 -12.51 12.48
CA PRO A 91 -12.26 -12.93 13.79
C PRO A 91 -13.48 -12.10 14.23
N VAL A 92 -14.43 -12.72 14.91
CA VAL A 92 -15.65 -12.13 15.48
C VAL A 92 -16.73 -11.83 14.44
N VAL A 93 -16.41 -11.17 13.31
CA VAL A 93 -17.41 -10.73 12.31
C VAL A 93 -17.54 -11.63 11.08
N GLY A 94 -16.46 -12.36 10.72
CA GLY A 94 -16.52 -13.37 9.66
C GLY A 94 -16.48 -12.86 8.23
N ASP A 95 -16.15 -11.59 7.99
CA ASP A 95 -15.95 -11.07 6.65
C ASP A 95 -14.53 -11.33 6.13
N PRO A 96 -14.33 -11.62 4.84
CA PRO A 96 -13.03 -11.94 4.28
C PRO A 96 -12.09 -10.74 4.34
N CYS A 97 -10.87 -10.94 4.80
CA CYS A 97 -9.86 -9.91 4.88
C CYS A 97 -8.44 -10.47 4.79
N TRP A 98 -7.47 -9.59 4.58
CA TRP A 98 -6.07 -9.89 4.83
C TRP A 98 -5.76 -9.70 6.31
N MET A 99 -5.00 -10.61 6.90
CA MET A 99 -4.62 -10.50 8.31
C MET A 99 -3.21 -10.98 8.58
N VAL A 100 -2.54 -10.24 9.44
CA VAL A 100 -1.31 -10.67 10.08
C VAL A 100 -1.69 -11.36 11.39
N CYS A 101 -1.41 -12.65 11.45
CA CYS A 101 -1.65 -13.48 12.63
C CYS A 101 -0.35 -13.74 13.33
N GLY A 102 -0.36 -13.62 14.65
CA GLY A 102 0.80 -13.91 15.46
C GLY A 102 0.42 -14.61 16.76
N GLU A 103 1.28 -15.54 17.16
CA GLU A 103 1.23 -16.18 18.48
C GLU A 103 2.53 -15.87 19.22
N ILE A 104 2.40 -15.31 20.40
CA ILE A 104 3.50 -14.96 21.30
C ILE A 104 3.55 -15.92 22.50
N PRO A 105 4.64 -15.92 23.28
CA PRO A 105 4.77 -16.80 24.44
C PRO A 105 3.56 -16.77 25.38
N LEU A 106 3.30 -17.88 26.02
CA LEU A 106 2.10 -18.13 26.82
C LEU A 106 0.82 -18.31 26.00
N GLY A 107 0.93 -18.58 24.69
CA GLY A 107 -0.20 -18.90 23.82
C GLY A 107 -1.16 -17.74 23.55
N ARG A 108 -0.73 -16.51 23.78
CA ARG A 108 -1.49 -15.33 23.39
C ARG A 108 -1.45 -15.13 21.89
N ARG A 109 -2.58 -14.82 21.29
CA ARG A 109 -2.72 -14.65 19.85
C ARG A 109 -3.25 -13.27 19.51
N PHE A 110 -2.83 -12.77 18.34
CA PHE A 110 -3.38 -11.53 17.80
C PHE A 110 -3.66 -11.66 16.30
N TRP A 111 -4.63 -10.90 15.83
CA TRP A 111 -4.99 -10.76 14.43
C TRP A 111 -5.08 -9.28 14.07
N LEU A 112 -4.15 -8.80 13.26
CA LEU A 112 -4.21 -7.46 12.68
C LEU A 112 -4.82 -7.58 11.28
N CYS A 113 -6.06 -7.16 11.14
CA CYS A 113 -6.86 -7.31 9.93
C CYS A 113 -6.85 -6.03 9.10
N PHE A 114 -6.72 -6.19 7.77
CA PHE A 114 -6.74 -5.13 6.77
C PHE A 114 -7.98 -5.31 5.90
N ALA A 115 -8.78 -4.26 5.71
CA ALA A 115 -10.00 -4.32 4.91
C ALA A 115 -9.76 -4.53 3.41
N SER A 116 -8.55 -4.24 2.92
CA SER A 116 -8.09 -4.49 1.55
C SER A 116 -6.57 -4.71 1.53
N ASP A 117 -6.04 -5.02 0.36
CA ASP A 117 -4.61 -5.17 0.07
C ASP A 117 -3.84 -3.83 0.08
N SER A 118 -4.04 -3.05 1.12
CA SER A 118 -3.40 -1.75 1.33
C SER A 118 -3.13 -1.48 2.80
N ILE A 119 -1.92 -1.03 3.13
CA ILE A 119 -1.57 -0.59 4.48
C ILE A 119 -2.37 0.65 4.93
N ALA A 120 -2.87 1.43 3.99
CA ALA A 120 -3.72 2.59 4.26
C ALA A 120 -5.19 2.23 4.48
N SER A 121 -5.60 0.99 4.18
CA SER A 121 -6.98 0.53 4.39
C SER A 121 -7.38 0.59 5.86
N LYS A 122 -8.68 0.53 6.13
CA LYS A 122 -9.19 0.38 7.50
C LYS A 122 -8.62 -0.89 8.12
N LYS A 123 -8.21 -0.79 9.37
CA LYS A 123 -7.60 -1.88 10.13
C LYS A 123 -8.35 -2.11 11.42
N THR A 124 -8.37 -3.36 11.82
CA THR A 124 -8.89 -3.78 13.12
C THR A 124 -7.92 -4.77 13.75
N ILE A 125 -7.95 -4.86 15.07
CA ILE A 125 -7.16 -5.81 15.82
C ILE A 125 -8.07 -6.64 16.72
N SER A 126 -7.77 -7.93 16.84
CA SER A 126 -8.35 -8.82 17.82
C SER A 126 -7.25 -9.50 18.62
N LEU A 127 -7.49 -9.72 19.87
CA LEU A 127 -6.58 -10.39 20.79
C LEU A 127 -7.29 -11.57 21.44
N ALA A 128 -6.54 -12.62 21.72
CA ALA A 128 -7.03 -13.76 22.49
C ALA A 128 -5.96 -14.24 23.48
N GLU A 129 -6.40 -14.57 24.68
CA GLU A 129 -5.57 -15.25 25.66
C GLU A 129 -5.43 -16.74 25.33
N THR A 130 -4.53 -17.42 26.02
CA THR A 130 -4.26 -18.84 25.86
C THR A 130 -5.53 -19.67 25.93
N GLY A 131 -5.78 -20.48 24.90
CA GLY A 131 -6.91 -21.40 24.84
C GLY A 131 -8.28 -20.74 24.62
N THR A 132 -8.34 -19.44 24.38
CA THR A 132 -9.59 -18.73 24.11
C THR A 132 -9.69 -18.26 22.66
N GLU A 133 -10.92 -18.10 22.17
CA GLU A 133 -11.16 -17.44 20.89
C GLU A 133 -11.33 -15.92 21.07
N PRO A 134 -10.97 -15.12 20.06
CA PRO A 134 -11.14 -13.67 20.13
C PRO A 134 -12.62 -13.30 20.21
N SER A 135 -12.96 -12.46 21.17
CA SER A 135 -14.34 -12.02 21.41
C SER A 135 -14.56 -10.53 21.15
N LEU A 136 -13.47 -9.79 20.93
CA LEU A 136 -13.49 -8.35 20.71
C LEU A 136 -12.74 -7.98 19.44
N LEU A 137 -13.31 -7.05 18.70
CA LEU A 137 -12.70 -6.44 17.51
C LEU A 137 -12.55 -4.95 17.77
N GLU A 138 -11.32 -4.47 17.80
CA GLU A 138 -11.00 -3.07 18.04
C GLU A 138 -10.52 -2.36 16.77
N PRO A 139 -10.88 -1.09 16.56
CA PRO A 139 -10.29 -0.28 15.52
C PRO A 139 -8.78 -0.09 15.75
N PHE A 140 -8.01 -0.13 14.66
CA PHE A 140 -6.56 0.02 14.73
C PHE A 140 -6.08 1.13 13.80
N LEU A 141 -5.47 2.18 14.36
CA LEU A 141 -4.93 3.34 13.62
C LEU A 141 -5.94 3.96 12.65
N ILE A 142 -7.13 4.33 13.15
CA ILE A 142 -8.23 4.85 12.32
C ILE A 142 -8.04 6.31 11.91
N ASP A 143 -7.35 7.11 12.72
CA ASP A 143 -7.22 8.56 12.52
C ASP A 143 -5.91 8.96 11.81
N GLU A 144 -5.12 7.98 11.40
CA GLU A 144 -3.81 8.22 10.81
C GLU A 144 -3.91 8.46 9.31
N LYS A 145 -3.57 9.68 8.90
CA LYS A 145 -3.56 10.08 7.48
C LYS A 145 -2.46 9.43 6.66
N LYS A 146 -1.36 9.04 7.31
CA LYS A 146 -0.21 8.43 6.65
C LYS A 146 0.24 7.19 7.42
N MET A 147 0.16 6.07 6.78
CA MET A 147 0.60 4.80 7.34
C MET A 147 2.09 4.58 7.06
N THR A 148 2.85 4.26 8.10
CA THR A 148 4.28 3.93 7.99
C THR A 148 4.59 2.63 8.73
N LEU A 149 5.70 1.98 8.32
CA LEU A 149 6.20 0.78 9.00
C LEU A 149 6.41 1.01 10.50
N ILE A 150 7.03 2.14 10.84
CA ILE A 150 7.33 2.51 12.23
C ILE A 150 6.05 2.67 13.04
N LEU A 151 5.03 3.31 12.47
CA LEU A 151 3.76 3.54 13.14
C LEU A 151 3.00 2.23 13.37
N LEU A 152 2.88 1.38 12.34
CA LEU A 152 2.27 0.06 12.44
C LEU A 152 2.95 -0.80 13.52
N ARG A 153 4.30 -0.84 13.49
CA ARG A 153 5.10 -1.57 14.47
C ARG A 153 4.89 -1.05 15.87
N SER A 154 5.05 0.27 16.08
CA SER A 154 4.98 0.86 17.42
C SER A 154 3.61 0.61 18.07
N ARG A 155 2.55 0.73 17.28
CA ARG A 155 1.19 0.54 17.80
C ARG A 155 0.85 -0.93 18.09
N LEU A 156 1.35 -1.85 17.25
CA LEU A 156 1.12 -3.29 17.49
C LEU A 156 1.85 -3.81 18.73
N LEU A 157 2.92 -3.15 19.13
CA LEU A 157 3.76 -3.54 20.27
C LEU A 157 3.40 -2.83 21.60
N GLN A 158 2.36 -2.03 21.63
CA GLN A 158 1.80 -1.42 22.84
C GLN A 158 0.83 -2.34 23.56
#